data_63a578abdd6b2c1827764e08533d0f53
#
_entry.id   63a578abdd6b2c1827764e08533d0f53
#
_cell.length_a   1.000
_cell.length_b   1.000
_cell.length_c   1.000
_cell.angle_alpha   90.00
_cell.angle_beta   90.00
_cell.angle_gamma   90.00
#
_symmetry.space_group_name_H-M   'P 1'
#
loop_
_entity.id
_entity.type
_entity.pdbx_description
1 polymer ?
#
loop_
_entity_poly.entity_id
_entity_poly.type
_entity_poly.pdbx_seq_one_letter_code
_entity_poly.pdbx_strand_id
1 'polypeptide(L)'
;IQFNDIRTTLQALIATYDNANSLHTNAFDEAITTPTEDSVRRAMAIQLIINREWGLAKNENPLQGSFIVDELTELVEEAVLAEFERIAERGGVLGAMETGYQRGKIQDESMHYEHLKHTGEYPIIGVNTFRNPNGDPTPEKLELARSTDEEKQSQLARLADFQSRHTSESAAMIARLRQAVIDDDNVFSVLMDAVRVCSLGQITHALFEVGGQYRRNM
;
A
#
# COMPACT_ATOMS: atom_id res chain seq x y z
N ILE A 1 -17.02 9.09 -0.64
CA ILE A 1 -16.97 8.39 0.65
C ILE A 1 -18.25 7.59 0.94
N GLN A 2 -19.45 8.15 0.72
CA GLN A 2 -20.75 7.55 1.09
C GLN A 2 -21.02 6.17 0.47
N PHE A 3 -20.50 5.90 -0.72
CA PHE A 3 -20.72 4.64 -1.44
C PHE A 3 -19.52 3.68 -1.38
N ASN A 4 -18.50 3.99 -0.61
CA ASN A 4 -17.28 3.18 -0.59
C ASN A 4 -17.49 1.78 0.00
N ASP A 5 -18.35 1.63 1.01
CA ASP A 5 -18.70 0.32 1.55
C ASP A 5 -19.33 -0.59 0.48
N ILE A 6 -20.18 -0.02 -0.37
CA ILE A 6 -20.81 -0.77 -1.48
C ILE A 6 -19.73 -1.22 -2.47
N ARG A 7 -18.80 -0.33 -2.84
CA ARG A 7 -17.69 -0.66 -3.74
C ARG A 7 -16.82 -1.76 -3.15
N THR A 8 -16.39 -1.58 -1.89
CA THR A 8 -15.55 -2.56 -1.19
C THR A 8 -16.25 -3.92 -1.07
N THR A 9 -17.55 -3.94 -0.79
CA THR A 9 -18.33 -5.19 -0.74
C THR A 9 -18.34 -5.92 -2.08
N LEU A 10 -18.60 -5.20 -3.18
CA LEU A 10 -18.60 -5.80 -4.52
C LEU A 10 -17.20 -6.27 -4.95
N GLN A 11 -16.18 -5.50 -4.64
CA GLN A 11 -14.78 -5.88 -4.91
C GLN A 11 -14.37 -7.12 -4.10
N ALA A 12 -14.77 -7.19 -2.84
CA ALA A 12 -14.54 -8.37 -2.00
C ALA A 12 -15.24 -9.61 -2.50
N LEU A 13 -16.46 -9.44 -3.00
CA LEU A 13 -17.22 -10.52 -3.62
C LEU A 13 -16.52 -11.06 -4.87
N ILE A 14 -16.06 -10.17 -5.77
CA ILE A 14 -15.33 -10.53 -6.98
C ILE A 14 -14.04 -11.27 -6.61
N ALA A 15 -13.25 -10.75 -5.67
CA ALA A 15 -12.02 -11.40 -5.21
C ALA A 15 -12.26 -12.82 -4.66
N THR A 16 -13.38 -13.03 -3.96
CA THR A 16 -13.77 -14.35 -3.45
C THR A 16 -14.11 -15.31 -4.59
N TYR A 17 -14.83 -14.83 -5.60
CA TYR A 17 -15.16 -15.63 -6.79
C TYR A 17 -13.93 -15.96 -7.63
N ASP A 18 -12.97 -15.04 -7.71
CA ASP A 18 -11.70 -15.21 -8.43
C ASP A 18 -10.69 -16.08 -7.67
N ASN A 19 -11.09 -16.66 -6.55
CA ASN A 19 -10.26 -17.54 -5.73
C ASN A 19 -8.95 -16.88 -5.24
N ALA A 20 -9.01 -15.61 -4.87
CA ALA A 20 -7.85 -14.90 -4.32
C ALA A 20 -7.32 -15.59 -3.04
N ASN A 21 -6.00 -15.70 -2.91
CA ASN A 21 -5.36 -16.36 -1.75
C ASN A 21 -5.56 -15.59 -0.45
N SER A 22 -5.72 -14.29 -0.52
CA SER A 22 -5.99 -13.43 0.63
C SER A 22 -6.87 -12.25 0.20
N LEU A 23 -7.61 -11.70 1.16
CA LEU A 23 -8.50 -10.58 0.94
C LEU A 23 -8.32 -9.53 2.03
N HIS A 24 -8.11 -8.29 1.60
CA HIS A 24 -8.19 -7.12 2.46
C HIS A 24 -9.37 -6.25 2.02
N THR A 25 -10.12 -5.74 2.99
CA THR A 25 -11.23 -4.83 2.76
C THR A 25 -10.97 -3.50 3.44
N ASN A 26 -10.91 -2.43 2.64
CA ASN A 26 -10.63 -1.09 3.14
C ASN A 26 -11.82 -0.52 3.89
N ALA A 27 -11.56 0.24 4.95
CA ALA A 27 -12.56 1.06 5.60
C ALA A 27 -13.04 2.18 4.65
N PHE A 28 -14.32 2.56 4.71
CA PHE A 28 -14.92 3.52 3.78
C PHE A 28 -14.28 4.93 3.83
N ASP A 29 -13.66 5.27 4.95
CA ASP A 29 -13.03 6.57 5.23
C ASP A 29 -11.50 6.56 5.09
N GLU A 30 -10.89 5.44 4.73
CA GLU A 30 -9.43 5.28 4.67
C GLU A 30 -8.72 6.29 3.77
N ALA A 31 -9.36 6.70 2.68
CA ALA A 31 -8.80 7.69 1.77
C ALA A 31 -8.71 9.12 2.35
N ILE A 32 -9.38 9.39 3.47
CA ILE A 32 -9.48 10.71 4.08
C ILE A 32 -8.73 10.79 5.41
N THR A 33 -8.81 9.73 6.21
CA THR A 33 -8.26 9.70 7.57
C THR A 33 -7.81 8.31 7.96
N THR A 34 -7.13 8.19 9.09
CA THR A 34 -6.96 6.90 9.77
C THR A 34 -8.35 6.36 10.11
N PRO A 35 -8.65 5.10 9.74
CA PRO A 35 -9.97 4.51 9.96
C PRO A 35 -10.44 4.60 11.41
N THR A 36 -11.73 4.87 11.59
CA THR A 36 -12.39 4.87 12.89
C THR A 36 -12.74 3.43 13.32
N GLU A 37 -13.09 3.23 14.59
CA GLU A 37 -13.55 1.92 15.08
C GLU A 37 -14.79 1.43 14.32
N ASP A 38 -15.76 2.32 14.03
CA ASP A 38 -16.95 1.98 13.25
C ASP A 38 -16.60 1.56 11.83
N SER A 39 -15.76 2.31 11.14
CA SER A 39 -15.38 2.01 9.76
C SER A 39 -14.57 0.71 9.63
N VAL A 40 -13.67 0.43 10.57
CA VAL A 40 -12.94 -0.85 10.64
C VAL A 40 -13.87 -2.01 10.92
N ARG A 41 -14.82 -1.84 11.84
CA ARG A 41 -15.83 -2.87 12.15
C ARG A 41 -16.66 -3.20 10.92
N ARG A 42 -17.05 -2.20 10.12
CA ARG A 42 -17.81 -2.40 8.86
C ARG A 42 -16.95 -3.11 7.79
N ALA A 43 -15.68 -2.73 7.65
CA ALA A 43 -14.74 -3.39 6.75
C ALA A 43 -14.55 -4.88 7.08
N MET A 44 -14.43 -5.22 8.36
CA MET A 44 -14.39 -6.62 8.80
C MET A 44 -15.73 -7.33 8.59
N ALA A 45 -16.86 -6.64 8.81
CA ALA A 45 -18.19 -7.21 8.63
C ALA A 45 -18.43 -7.66 7.19
N ILE A 46 -17.90 -6.96 6.17
CA ILE A 46 -17.97 -7.37 4.77
C ILE A 46 -17.45 -8.80 4.59
N GLN A 47 -16.25 -9.09 5.11
CA GLN A 47 -15.65 -10.43 5.00
C GLN A 47 -16.46 -11.48 5.78
N LEU A 48 -16.95 -11.14 6.96
CA LEU A 48 -17.72 -12.04 7.79
C LEU A 48 -19.09 -12.37 7.15
N ILE A 49 -19.75 -11.41 6.52
CA ILE A 49 -21.01 -11.61 5.78
C ILE A 49 -20.77 -12.57 4.61
N ILE A 50 -19.76 -12.31 3.79
CA ILE A 50 -19.42 -13.17 2.64
C ILE A 50 -19.16 -14.60 3.10
N ASN A 51 -18.38 -14.76 4.18
CA ASN A 51 -17.94 -16.08 4.64
C ASN A 51 -19.02 -16.79 5.48
N ARG A 52 -19.67 -16.09 6.41
CA ARG A 52 -20.55 -16.70 7.42
C ARG A 52 -22.00 -16.74 7.01
N GLU A 53 -22.53 -15.65 6.45
CA GLU A 53 -23.94 -15.57 6.05
C GLU A 53 -24.17 -16.18 4.67
N TRP A 54 -23.31 -15.86 3.69
CA TRP A 54 -23.46 -16.35 2.33
C TRP A 54 -22.72 -17.67 2.08
N GLY A 55 -21.66 -17.94 2.82
CA GLY A 55 -20.92 -19.19 2.74
C GLY A 55 -20.14 -19.39 1.43
N LEU A 56 -19.79 -18.32 0.73
CA LEU A 56 -19.06 -18.39 -0.55
C LEU A 56 -17.69 -19.02 -0.43
N ALA A 57 -17.02 -18.88 0.71
CA ALA A 57 -15.73 -19.49 0.98
C ALA A 57 -15.78 -21.03 1.17
N LYS A 58 -16.96 -21.65 1.08
CA LYS A 58 -17.13 -23.12 1.11
C LYS A 58 -16.80 -23.79 -0.21
N ASN A 59 -16.74 -23.05 -1.30
CA ASN A 59 -16.34 -23.52 -2.62
C ASN A 59 -14.95 -22.99 -2.94
N GLU A 60 -14.07 -23.87 -3.38
CA GLU A 60 -12.80 -23.47 -3.96
C GLU A 60 -12.97 -23.23 -5.45
N ASN A 61 -12.46 -22.10 -5.94
CA ASN A 61 -12.45 -21.71 -7.34
C ASN A 61 -13.81 -21.92 -8.06
N PRO A 62 -14.86 -21.15 -7.73
CA PRO A 62 -16.20 -21.30 -8.32
C PRO A 62 -16.23 -21.04 -9.83
N LEU A 63 -15.22 -20.37 -10.41
CA LEU A 63 -15.09 -20.11 -11.84
C LEU A 63 -14.28 -21.17 -12.59
N GLN A 64 -13.80 -22.21 -11.92
CA GLN A 64 -13.02 -23.28 -12.52
C GLN A 64 -13.78 -23.91 -13.71
N GLY A 65 -13.08 -24.07 -14.84
CA GLY A 65 -13.63 -24.63 -16.06
C GLY A 65 -14.50 -23.65 -16.89
N SER A 66 -14.48 -22.37 -16.54
CA SER A 66 -15.11 -21.34 -17.37
C SER A 66 -14.20 -21.00 -18.54
N PHE A 67 -14.57 -21.41 -19.75
CA PHE A 67 -13.79 -21.15 -20.97
C PHE A 67 -13.56 -19.64 -21.24
N ILE A 68 -14.51 -18.80 -20.85
CA ILE A 68 -14.38 -17.33 -20.99
C ILE A 68 -13.28 -16.78 -20.06
N VAL A 69 -13.21 -17.29 -18.82
CA VAL A 69 -12.18 -16.87 -17.87
C VAL A 69 -10.81 -17.33 -18.32
N ASP A 70 -10.71 -18.56 -18.84
CA ASP A 70 -9.47 -19.11 -19.39
C ASP A 70 -8.97 -18.26 -20.58
N GLU A 71 -9.83 -17.94 -21.53
CA GLU A 71 -9.52 -17.10 -22.70
C GLU A 71 -9.07 -15.68 -22.27
N LEU A 72 -9.79 -15.06 -21.34
CA LEU A 72 -9.39 -13.74 -20.82
C LEU A 72 -8.06 -13.77 -20.07
N THR A 73 -7.77 -14.85 -19.37
CA THR A 73 -6.50 -15.05 -18.66
C THR A 73 -5.35 -15.13 -19.66
N GLU A 74 -5.51 -15.91 -20.73
CA GLU A 74 -4.50 -16.03 -21.81
C GLU A 74 -4.25 -14.68 -22.48
N LEU A 75 -5.29 -13.92 -22.83
CA LEU A 75 -5.14 -12.59 -23.43
C LEU A 75 -4.43 -11.60 -22.51
N VAL A 76 -4.69 -11.63 -21.21
CA VAL A 76 -3.97 -10.80 -20.22
C VAL A 76 -2.52 -11.25 -20.11
N GLU A 77 -2.26 -12.57 -20.07
CA GLU A 77 -0.90 -13.11 -20.04
C GLU A 77 -0.07 -12.65 -21.24
N GLU A 78 -0.60 -12.76 -22.45
CA GLU A 78 0.07 -12.27 -23.67
C GLU A 78 0.41 -10.78 -23.59
N ALA A 79 -0.53 -9.95 -23.11
CA ALA A 79 -0.30 -8.53 -22.97
C ALA A 79 0.79 -8.20 -21.92
N VAL A 80 0.82 -8.93 -20.83
CA VAL A 80 1.84 -8.78 -19.77
C VAL A 80 3.21 -9.24 -20.26
N LEU A 81 3.29 -10.36 -20.96
CA LEU A 81 4.54 -10.86 -21.53
C LEU A 81 5.12 -9.87 -22.55
N ALA A 82 4.29 -9.28 -23.41
CA ALA A 82 4.73 -8.24 -24.34
C ALA A 82 5.30 -7.00 -23.61
N GLU A 83 4.75 -6.66 -22.46
CA GLU A 83 5.29 -5.56 -21.65
C GLU A 83 6.61 -5.95 -20.95
N PHE A 84 6.77 -7.19 -20.51
CA PHE A 84 8.03 -7.70 -19.98
C PHE A 84 9.14 -7.67 -21.03
N GLU A 85 8.84 -8.02 -22.30
CA GLU A 85 9.79 -7.91 -23.40
C GLU A 85 10.24 -6.46 -23.63
N ARG A 86 9.32 -5.50 -23.63
CA ARG A 86 9.65 -4.07 -23.75
C ARG A 86 10.57 -3.58 -22.64
N ILE A 87 10.39 -4.07 -21.41
CA ILE A 87 11.27 -3.76 -20.28
C ILE A 87 12.63 -4.45 -20.43
N ALA A 88 12.65 -5.72 -20.85
CA ALA A 88 13.88 -6.49 -21.07
C ALA A 88 14.77 -5.86 -22.16
N GLU A 89 14.19 -5.41 -23.27
CA GLU A 89 14.90 -4.72 -24.36
C GLU A 89 15.58 -3.41 -23.91
N ARG A 90 15.10 -2.80 -22.81
CA ARG A 90 15.67 -1.58 -22.22
C ARG A 90 16.75 -1.83 -21.17
N GLY A 91 17.22 -3.07 -21.04
CA GLY A 91 18.20 -3.46 -20.03
C GLY A 91 17.56 -3.90 -18.71
N GLY A 92 16.34 -4.42 -18.78
CA GLY A 92 15.57 -4.87 -17.63
C GLY A 92 14.99 -3.71 -16.81
N VAL A 93 14.57 -4.00 -15.59
CA VAL A 93 13.88 -3.01 -14.71
C VAL A 93 14.75 -1.77 -14.49
N LEU A 94 16.04 -1.93 -14.19
CA LEU A 94 16.94 -0.80 -13.92
C LEU A 94 17.16 0.06 -15.16
N GLY A 95 17.47 -0.52 -16.31
CA GLY A 95 17.66 0.21 -17.55
C GLY A 95 16.40 0.94 -18.01
N ALA A 96 15.24 0.33 -17.85
CA ALA A 96 13.96 0.97 -18.13
C ALA A 96 13.67 2.14 -17.14
N MET A 97 14.08 2.01 -15.88
CA MET A 97 13.96 3.10 -14.90
C MET A 97 14.87 4.29 -15.21
N GLU A 98 16.11 4.03 -15.65
CA GLU A 98 17.07 5.08 -16.03
C GLU A 98 16.54 5.95 -17.18
N THR A 99 15.81 5.35 -18.11
CA THR A 99 15.16 6.07 -19.22
C THR A 99 13.78 6.62 -18.90
N GLY A 100 13.28 6.41 -17.69
CA GLY A 100 11.97 6.89 -17.24
C GLY A 100 10.77 6.15 -17.88
N TYR A 101 10.98 4.96 -18.43
CA TYR A 101 9.96 4.23 -19.20
C TYR A 101 8.71 3.91 -18.37
N GLN A 102 8.87 3.24 -17.21
CA GLN A 102 7.74 2.89 -16.34
C GLN A 102 7.01 4.15 -15.86
N ARG A 103 7.76 5.17 -15.47
CA ARG A 103 7.20 6.45 -15.03
C ARG A 103 6.39 7.14 -16.13
N GLY A 104 6.91 7.15 -17.36
CA GLY A 104 6.21 7.71 -18.51
C GLY A 104 4.89 6.99 -18.77
N LYS A 105 4.90 5.65 -18.80
CA LYS A 105 3.69 4.84 -18.96
C LYS A 105 2.64 5.08 -17.88
N ILE A 106 3.06 5.13 -16.61
CA ILE A 106 2.15 5.40 -15.49
C ILE A 106 1.55 6.81 -15.60
N GLN A 107 2.35 7.79 -16.01
CA GLN A 107 1.85 9.17 -16.19
C GLN A 107 0.85 9.29 -17.35
N ASP A 108 1.13 8.65 -18.48
CA ASP A 108 0.24 8.65 -19.65
C ASP A 108 -1.13 8.04 -19.29
N GLU A 109 -1.13 6.88 -18.64
CA GLU A 109 -2.35 6.22 -18.17
C GLU A 109 -3.10 7.05 -17.12
N SER A 110 -2.38 7.63 -16.16
CA SER A 110 -2.98 8.50 -15.15
C SER A 110 -3.69 9.70 -15.79
N MET A 111 -3.06 10.34 -16.77
CA MET A 111 -3.66 11.48 -17.49
C MET A 111 -4.87 11.04 -18.31
N HIS A 112 -4.82 9.85 -18.94
CA HIS A 112 -5.95 9.30 -19.67
C HIS A 112 -7.16 9.09 -18.77
N TYR A 113 -7.00 8.41 -17.63
CA TYR A 113 -8.09 8.18 -16.68
C TYR A 113 -8.59 9.48 -16.03
N GLU A 114 -7.71 10.44 -15.73
CA GLU A 114 -8.14 11.75 -15.24
C GLU A 114 -9.00 12.49 -16.26
N HIS A 115 -8.65 12.41 -17.53
CA HIS A 115 -9.48 12.99 -18.60
C HIS A 115 -10.86 12.33 -18.67
N LEU A 116 -10.92 11.01 -18.67
CA LEU A 116 -12.19 10.25 -18.67
C LEU A 116 -13.08 10.56 -17.46
N LYS A 117 -12.48 10.71 -16.28
CA LYS A 117 -13.19 11.13 -15.05
C LYS A 117 -13.72 12.56 -15.17
N HIS A 118 -12.91 13.45 -15.73
CA HIS A 118 -13.28 14.87 -15.89
C HIS A 118 -14.43 15.05 -16.88
N THR A 119 -14.40 14.34 -18.00
CA THR A 119 -15.46 14.39 -19.03
C THR A 119 -16.74 13.62 -18.62
N GLY A 120 -16.63 12.72 -17.66
CA GLY A 120 -17.72 11.83 -17.23
C GLY A 120 -17.87 10.58 -18.07
N GLU A 121 -16.98 10.33 -19.05
CA GLU A 121 -16.94 9.08 -19.81
C GLU A 121 -16.60 7.88 -18.90
N TYR A 122 -15.83 8.12 -17.85
CA TYR A 122 -15.62 7.17 -16.76
C TYR A 122 -16.46 7.56 -15.55
N PRO A 123 -17.68 6.99 -15.39
CA PRO A 123 -18.59 7.40 -14.33
C PRO A 123 -18.13 6.92 -12.97
N ILE A 124 -18.07 7.83 -12.00
CA ILE A 124 -17.84 7.53 -10.59
C ILE A 124 -19.06 8.01 -9.81
N ILE A 125 -19.88 7.06 -9.35
CA ILE A 125 -21.13 7.35 -8.65
C ILE A 125 -20.89 8.15 -7.38
N GLY A 126 -21.62 9.26 -7.26
CA GLY A 126 -21.47 10.20 -6.14
C GLY A 126 -20.30 11.17 -6.27
N VAL A 127 -19.49 11.08 -7.34
CA VAL A 127 -18.35 11.98 -7.58
C VAL A 127 -18.59 12.84 -8.82
N ASN A 128 -18.62 12.24 -10.00
CA ASN A 128 -18.92 12.94 -11.25
C ASN A 128 -20.30 12.58 -11.84
N THR A 129 -20.92 11.51 -11.37
CA THR A 129 -22.20 10.95 -11.82
C THR A 129 -23.08 10.66 -10.62
N PHE A 130 -24.41 10.78 -10.76
CA PHE A 130 -25.38 10.55 -9.67
C PHE A 130 -25.04 11.34 -8.40
N ARG A 131 -24.73 12.62 -8.58
CA ARG A 131 -24.40 13.53 -7.46
C ARG A 131 -25.65 13.89 -6.66
N ASN A 132 -25.47 14.12 -5.36
CA ASN A 132 -26.53 14.66 -4.52
C ASN A 132 -26.90 16.08 -4.99
N PRO A 133 -28.15 16.33 -5.41
CA PRO A 133 -28.56 17.67 -5.88
C PRO A 133 -28.49 18.76 -4.80
N ASN A 134 -28.52 18.37 -3.52
CA ASN A 134 -28.41 19.28 -2.38
C ASN A 134 -26.97 19.49 -1.90
N GLY A 135 -25.97 18.96 -2.64
CA GLY A 135 -24.59 18.90 -2.22
C GLY A 135 -24.32 17.73 -1.26
N ASP A 136 -23.08 17.29 -1.21
CA ASP A 136 -22.68 16.28 -0.24
C ASP A 136 -22.62 16.93 1.15
N PRO A 137 -23.19 16.29 2.19
CA PRO A 137 -22.98 16.74 3.55
C PRO A 137 -21.49 16.63 3.85
N THR A 138 -20.80 17.77 3.79
CA THR A 138 -19.43 17.85 4.28
C THR A 138 -19.53 17.72 5.80
N PRO A 139 -18.95 16.71 6.44
CA PRO A 139 -18.92 16.66 7.89
C PRO A 139 -18.26 17.94 8.38
N GLU A 140 -18.98 18.70 9.23
CA GLU A 140 -18.49 19.97 9.80
C GLU A 140 -17.14 19.82 10.48
N LYS A 141 -16.80 18.61 10.90
CA LYS A 141 -15.53 18.27 11.53
C LYS A 141 -15.14 16.84 11.16
N LEU A 142 -14.10 16.71 10.37
CA LEU A 142 -13.48 15.38 10.15
C LEU A 142 -12.71 14.99 11.40
N GLU A 143 -13.09 13.89 12.04
CA GLU A 143 -12.32 13.34 13.14
C GLU A 143 -11.04 12.70 12.60
N LEU A 144 -9.91 13.36 12.84
CA LEU A 144 -8.61 12.83 12.45
C LEU A 144 -7.99 12.13 13.65
N ALA A 145 -7.72 10.83 13.54
CA ALA A 145 -6.95 10.11 14.54
C ALA A 145 -5.49 10.60 14.51
N ARG A 146 -5.14 11.45 15.44
CA ARG A 146 -3.79 11.99 15.61
C ARG A 146 -3.34 11.81 17.05
N SER A 147 -2.04 11.56 17.22
CA SER A 147 -1.44 11.52 18.56
C SER A 147 -1.60 12.84 19.28
N THR A 148 -1.92 12.79 20.57
CA THR A 148 -1.96 13.96 21.45
C THR A 148 -0.55 14.52 21.69
N ASP A 149 -0.46 15.72 22.22
CA ASP A 149 0.86 16.31 22.55
C ASP A 149 1.53 15.55 23.70
N GLU A 150 0.76 15.03 24.66
CA GLU A 150 1.27 14.20 25.76
C GLU A 150 1.88 12.89 25.21
N GLU A 151 1.23 12.22 24.28
CA GLU A 151 1.75 11.01 23.62
C GLU A 151 3.05 11.30 22.86
N LYS A 152 3.12 12.43 22.14
CA LYS A 152 4.35 12.85 21.43
C LYS A 152 5.49 13.12 22.41
N GLN A 153 5.24 13.87 23.49
CA GLN A 153 6.25 14.17 24.50
C GLN A 153 6.70 12.91 25.23
N SER A 154 5.77 12.00 25.56
CA SER A 154 6.09 10.71 26.13
C SER A 154 7.02 9.89 25.23
N GLN A 155 6.73 9.85 23.91
CA GLN A 155 7.57 9.14 22.97
C GLN A 155 8.97 9.75 22.85
N LEU A 156 9.09 11.09 22.83
CA LEU A 156 10.37 11.77 22.80
C LEU A 156 11.22 11.52 24.07
N ALA A 157 10.58 11.56 25.23
CA ALA A 157 11.25 11.26 26.50
C ALA A 157 11.75 9.81 26.56
N ARG A 158 10.93 8.85 26.11
CA ARG A 158 11.32 7.44 26.02
C ARG A 158 12.47 7.20 25.05
N LEU A 159 12.47 7.90 23.91
CA LEU A 159 13.58 7.84 22.93
C LEU A 159 14.88 8.38 23.55
N ALA A 160 14.83 9.53 24.21
CA ALA A 160 15.99 10.11 24.88
C ALA A 160 16.55 9.19 25.97
N ASP A 161 15.70 8.61 26.80
CA ASP A 161 16.08 7.62 27.81
C ASP A 161 16.73 6.38 27.17
N PHE A 162 16.09 5.80 26.13
CA PHE A 162 16.65 4.66 25.41
C PHE A 162 18.05 4.94 24.86
N GLN A 163 18.23 6.08 24.18
CA GLN A 163 19.52 6.46 23.61
C GLN A 163 20.56 6.72 24.69
N SER A 164 20.19 7.30 25.84
CA SER A 164 21.12 7.54 26.94
C SER A 164 21.62 6.25 27.59
N ARG A 165 20.75 5.26 27.76
CA ARG A 165 21.10 3.95 28.31
C ARG A 165 22.04 3.13 27.42
N HIS A 166 21.98 3.33 26.12
CA HIS A 166 22.75 2.57 25.12
C HIS A 166 23.86 3.37 24.43
N THR A 167 24.26 4.51 25.00
CA THR A 167 25.27 5.40 24.38
C THR A 167 26.60 4.70 24.10
N SER A 168 27.04 3.80 25.00
CA SER A 168 28.32 3.08 24.84
C SER A 168 28.26 1.97 23.77
N GLU A 169 27.09 1.37 23.55
CA GLU A 169 26.92 0.20 22.68
C GLU A 169 26.48 0.59 21.27
N SER A 170 25.67 1.63 21.16
CA SER A 170 25.07 2.03 19.89
C SER A 170 26.08 2.44 18.83
N ALA A 171 27.16 3.15 19.21
CA ALA A 171 28.18 3.58 18.27
C ALA A 171 28.91 2.40 17.61
N ALA A 172 29.30 1.39 18.40
CA ALA A 172 29.95 0.19 17.89
C ALA A 172 29.00 -0.65 17.01
N MET A 173 27.73 -0.73 17.39
CA MET A 173 26.74 -1.46 16.63
C MET A 173 26.40 -0.79 15.29
N ILE A 174 26.31 0.53 15.25
CA ILE A 174 26.14 1.30 14.02
C ILE A 174 27.34 1.10 13.07
N ALA A 175 28.56 1.11 13.61
CA ALA A 175 29.76 0.84 12.79
C ALA A 175 29.73 -0.58 12.20
N ARG A 176 29.34 -1.59 13.00
CA ARG A 176 29.18 -2.98 12.54
C ARG A 176 28.10 -3.11 11.46
N LEU A 177 26.99 -2.39 11.62
CA LEU A 177 25.90 -2.40 10.63
C LEU A 177 26.34 -1.82 9.29
N ARG A 178 27.05 -0.67 9.29
CA ARG A 178 27.63 -0.07 8.08
C ARG A 178 28.61 -1.03 7.41
N GLN A 179 29.49 -1.66 8.20
CA GLN A 179 30.50 -2.58 7.66
C GLN A 179 29.83 -3.80 6.99
N ALA A 180 28.76 -4.36 7.57
CA ALA A 180 28.03 -5.46 6.97
C ALA A 180 27.44 -5.11 5.59
N VAL A 181 26.99 -3.87 5.39
CA VAL A 181 26.52 -3.39 4.08
C VAL A 181 27.68 -3.27 3.09
N ILE A 182 28.84 -2.73 3.53
CA ILE A 182 30.01 -2.54 2.67
C ILE A 182 30.60 -3.89 2.23
N ASP A 183 30.61 -4.87 3.13
CA ASP A 183 31.17 -6.21 2.89
C ASP A 183 30.17 -7.15 2.17
N ASP A 184 28.99 -6.67 1.82
CA ASP A 184 27.88 -7.47 1.23
C ASP A 184 27.49 -8.68 2.10
N ASP A 185 27.54 -8.48 3.42
CA ASP A 185 27.24 -9.50 4.41
C ASP A 185 25.73 -9.54 4.73
N ASN A 186 25.29 -10.51 5.57
CA ASN A 186 23.90 -10.62 6.01
C ASN A 186 23.49 -9.45 6.92
N VAL A 187 23.05 -8.34 6.32
CA VAL A 187 22.60 -7.11 7.01
C VAL A 187 21.48 -7.42 8.01
N PHE A 188 20.55 -8.33 7.70
CA PHE A 188 19.45 -8.69 8.60
C PHE A 188 19.96 -9.30 9.92
N SER A 189 20.97 -10.16 9.85
CA SER A 189 21.57 -10.75 11.06
C SER A 189 22.14 -9.69 12.00
N VAL A 190 22.84 -8.69 11.45
CA VAL A 190 23.39 -7.57 12.24
C VAL A 190 22.29 -6.64 12.73
N LEU A 191 21.24 -6.42 11.91
CA LEU A 191 20.08 -5.60 12.28
C LEU A 191 19.35 -6.15 13.50
N MET A 192 19.22 -7.49 13.62
CA MET A 192 18.61 -8.14 14.79
C MET A 192 19.31 -7.80 16.11
N ASP A 193 20.64 -7.59 16.08
CA ASP A 193 21.41 -7.11 17.23
C ASP A 193 21.25 -5.58 17.39
N ALA A 194 21.31 -4.84 16.29
CA ALA A 194 21.27 -3.38 16.29
C ALA A 194 19.97 -2.80 16.86
N VAL A 195 18.81 -3.39 16.57
CA VAL A 195 17.49 -2.91 17.07
C VAL A 195 17.35 -2.97 18.58
N ARG A 196 18.22 -3.71 19.26
CA ARG A 196 18.23 -3.83 20.73
C ARG A 196 18.86 -2.63 21.43
N VAL A 197 19.76 -1.91 20.75
CA VAL A 197 20.59 -0.83 21.33
C VAL A 197 20.58 0.46 20.49
N CYS A 198 20.05 0.43 19.29
CA CYS A 198 19.96 1.57 18.39
C CYS A 198 18.51 1.92 18.08
N SER A 199 18.19 3.20 18.04
CA SER A 199 16.89 3.69 17.60
C SER A 199 16.73 3.57 16.08
N LEU A 200 15.47 3.55 15.61
CA LEU A 200 15.15 3.51 14.18
C LEU A 200 15.87 4.61 13.40
N GLY A 201 15.89 5.84 13.92
CA GLY A 201 16.57 6.97 13.28
C GLY A 201 18.08 6.77 13.14
N GLN A 202 18.74 6.22 14.15
CA GLN A 202 20.18 5.91 14.08
C GLN A 202 20.48 4.84 13.02
N ILE A 203 19.71 3.78 12.99
CA ILE A 203 19.83 2.69 12.01
C ILE A 203 19.60 3.21 10.59
N THR A 204 18.49 3.92 10.36
CA THR A 204 18.13 4.44 9.04
C THR A 204 19.17 5.41 8.53
N HIS A 205 19.66 6.31 9.39
CA HIS A 205 20.71 7.26 9.03
C HIS A 205 22.01 6.55 8.61
N ALA A 206 22.42 5.55 9.38
CA ALA A 206 23.61 4.74 9.08
C ALA A 206 23.51 4.00 7.74
N LEU A 207 22.35 3.45 7.43
CA LEU A 207 22.11 2.77 6.15
C LEU A 207 22.07 3.75 4.98
N PHE A 208 21.53 4.96 5.15
CA PHE A 208 21.56 6.01 4.13
C PHE A 208 22.98 6.51 3.83
N GLU A 209 23.88 6.52 4.82
CA GLU A 209 25.27 6.93 4.61
C GLU A 209 26.04 5.98 3.69
N VAL A 210 25.74 4.68 3.72
CA VAL A 210 26.44 3.65 2.93
C VAL A 210 25.68 3.23 1.67
N GLY A 211 24.34 3.22 1.70
CA GLY A 211 23.49 2.78 0.59
C GLY A 211 22.87 3.93 -0.21
N GLY A 212 23.04 5.18 0.24
CA GLY A 212 22.37 6.33 -0.33
C GLY A 212 20.92 6.47 0.11
N GLN A 213 20.39 7.67 -0.04
CA GLN A 213 19.02 8.01 0.32
C GLN A 213 18.16 8.19 -0.93
N TYR A 214 17.03 7.51 -0.97
CA TYR A 214 16.04 7.76 -2.02
C TYR A 214 15.59 9.22 -2.00
N ARG A 215 15.70 9.88 -3.13
CA ARG A 215 15.15 11.23 -3.36
C ARG A 215 14.12 11.15 -4.46
N ARG A 216 12.91 11.62 -4.15
CA ARG A 216 11.87 11.74 -5.15
C ARG A 216 12.28 12.80 -6.17
N ASN A 217 12.46 12.39 -7.41
CA ASN A 217 12.59 13.34 -8.52
C ASN A 217 11.20 13.93 -8.79
N MET A 218 11.02 15.18 -8.42
CA MET A 218 9.84 15.95 -8.80
C MET A 218 10.13 16.73 -10.07
#